data_b8720b9d534f474808a5c2097ba55c65
#
_entry.id   b8720b9d534f474808a5c2097ba55c65
#
_cell.length_a   1.000
_cell.length_b   1.000
_cell.length_c   1.000
_cell.angle_alpha   90.00
_cell.angle_beta   90.00
_cell.angle_gamma   90.00
#
_symmetry.space_group_name_H-M   'P 1'
#
loop_
_entity.id
_entity.type
_entity.pdbx_description
1 polymer ?
#
loop_
_entity_poly.entity_id
_entity_poly.type
_entity_poly.pdbx_seq_one_letter_code
_entity_poly.pdbx_strand_id
1 'polypeptide(L)'
;FVVGDMAGQLDSPLYGLFAMRDAILAIQPPGGGQLSDYFIHPPTDPYRGYAIKWDGEWQITYETFRDMGTAYAVGLVLIYLLVVAHFGSYLIPLIIMAPIPLTLIGVMPGHALLGAPFTATSMIGMIALAGIIVRNSILLVDFIQQQVREGMSLPDAVVASVAARAQPIILTGLAAMMGAFFILDDPIFNGLAISLIFGILVSTVLTLLVIPLLYFATQRHRDPA
;
A
#
# COMPACT_ATOMS: atom_id res chain seq x y z
N PHE A 1 -1.90 9.49 34.87
CA PHE A 1 -2.21 8.57 33.76
C PHE A 1 -3.37 7.67 34.18
N VAL A 2 -4.37 7.48 33.31
CA VAL A 2 -5.38 6.44 33.43
C VAL A 2 -5.07 5.40 32.34
N VAL A 3 -4.83 4.17 32.76
CA VAL A 3 -4.45 3.07 31.86
C VAL A 3 -5.56 2.02 31.86
N GLY A 4 -5.96 1.57 30.68
CA GLY A 4 -6.94 0.51 30.49
C GLY A 4 -6.57 -0.33 29.28
N ASP A 5 -7.07 -1.55 29.24
CA ASP A 5 -6.91 -2.48 28.13
C ASP A 5 -8.26 -3.08 27.76
N MET A 6 -8.36 -3.63 26.56
CA MET A 6 -9.59 -4.27 26.06
C MET A 6 -9.48 -5.79 26.16
N ALA A 7 -10.61 -6.43 26.44
CA ALA A 7 -10.72 -7.88 26.41
C ALA A 7 -11.92 -8.30 25.58
N GLY A 8 -11.78 -9.34 24.76
CA GLY A 8 -12.84 -9.87 23.93
C GLY A 8 -12.45 -10.05 22.46
N GLN A 9 -13.44 -10.11 21.59
CA GLN A 9 -13.19 -10.30 20.13
C GLN A 9 -12.58 -9.06 19.45
N LEU A 10 -12.87 -7.87 19.98
CA LEU A 10 -12.24 -6.61 19.57
C LEU A 10 -11.27 -6.22 20.66
N ASP A 11 -10.05 -6.70 20.57
CA ASP A 11 -9.00 -6.55 21.57
C ASP A 11 -8.15 -5.27 21.38
N SER A 12 -8.28 -4.58 20.25
CA SER A 12 -7.55 -3.33 20.07
C SER A 12 -8.10 -2.21 20.95
N PRO A 13 -7.25 -1.56 21.77
CA PRO A 13 -7.60 -0.43 22.61
C PRO A 13 -8.23 0.75 21.89
N LEU A 14 -8.05 0.86 20.55
CA LEU A 14 -8.68 1.89 19.72
C LEU A 14 -10.21 1.85 19.79
N TYR A 15 -10.81 0.66 19.74
CA TYR A 15 -12.26 0.53 19.84
C TYR A 15 -12.77 0.95 21.20
N GLY A 16 -12.04 0.60 22.29
CA GLY A 16 -12.33 1.04 23.64
C GLY A 16 -12.27 2.56 23.80
N LEU A 17 -11.24 3.17 23.22
CA LEU A 17 -11.05 4.61 23.21
C LEU A 17 -12.27 5.32 22.57
N PHE A 18 -12.66 4.91 21.39
CA PHE A 18 -13.81 5.52 20.70
C PHE A 18 -15.13 5.24 21.42
N ALA A 19 -15.32 4.07 21.99
CA ALA A 19 -16.53 3.73 22.75
C ALA A 19 -16.67 4.53 24.05
N MET A 20 -15.56 4.82 24.74
CA MET A 20 -15.56 5.58 26.00
C MET A 20 -15.56 7.10 25.80
N ARG A 21 -15.19 7.58 24.62
CA ARG A 21 -14.95 9.01 24.35
C ARG A 21 -16.13 9.89 24.79
N ASP A 22 -17.33 9.57 24.34
CA ASP A 22 -18.52 10.38 24.62
C ASP A 22 -18.90 10.38 26.09
N ALA A 23 -18.75 9.24 26.76
CA ALA A 23 -19.00 9.12 28.21
C ALA A 23 -17.98 9.95 29.02
N ILE A 24 -16.72 9.97 28.61
CA ILE A 24 -15.66 10.72 29.27
C ILE A 24 -15.85 12.23 29.06
N LEU A 25 -16.21 12.64 27.84
CA LEU A 25 -16.47 14.08 27.55
C LEU A 25 -17.72 14.61 28.25
N ALA A 26 -18.64 13.75 28.67
CA ALA A 26 -19.81 14.14 29.46
C ALA A 26 -19.47 14.40 30.94
N ILE A 27 -18.26 14.06 31.41
CA ILE A 27 -17.82 14.30 32.79
C ILE A 27 -17.62 15.82 33.00
N GLN A 28 -18.26 16.38 34.00
CA GLN A 28 -18.06 17.76 34.36
C GLN A 28 -16.84 17.89 35.29
N PRO A 29 -15.81 18.66 34.89
CA PRO A 29 -14.65 18.89 35.73
C PRO A 29 -14.98 19.69 36.99
N PRO A 30 -14.22 19.51 38.08
CA PRO A 30 -14.32 20.34 39.28
C PRO A 30 -14.11 21.82 38.92
N GLY A 31 -15.06 22.71 39.29
CA GLY A 31 -14.98 24.13 39.00
C GLY A 31 -15.75 24.58 37.74
N GLY A 32 -16.43 23.66 37.06
CA GLY A 32 -17.19 23.93 35.83
C GLY A 32 -16.30 24.00 34.59
N GLY A 33 -16.94 24.00 33.43
CA GLY A 33 -16.27 24.01 32.15
C GLY A 33 -16.48 22.69 31.37
N GLN A 34 -15.98 22.66 30.15
CA GLN A 34 -16.01 21.47 29.30
C GLN A 34 -14.64 20.79 29.29
N LEU A 35 -14.65 19.47 29.28
CA LEU A 35 -13.47 18.66 29.08
C LEU A 35 -13.13 18.66 27.58
N SER A 36 -11.89 19.03 27.23
CA SER A 36 -11.40 18.98 25.85
C SER A 36 -10.59 17.71 25.62
N ASP A 37 -10.71 17.10 24.45
CA ASP A 37 -9.93 15.93 24.09
C ASP A 37 -8.94 16.23 22.95
N TYR A 38 -7.79 15.57 23.02
CA TYR A 38 -6.67 15.70 22.09
C TYR A 38 -6.17 14.32 21.67
N PHE A 39 -6.01 14.12 20.36
CA PHE A 39 -5.56 12.84 19.80
C PHE A 39 -4.08 12.85 19.41
N ILE A 40 -3.61 13.93 18.79
CA ILE A 40 -2.28 13.99 18.17
C ILE A 40 -1.37 14.95 18.94
N HIS A 41 -1.82 16.17 19.14
CA HIS A 41 -1.03 17.18 19.83
C HIS A 41 -1.58 17.43 21.23
N PRO A 42 -0.71 17.63 22.23
CA PRO A 42 -1.16 18.07 23.55
C PRO A 42 -1.77 19.46 23.48
N PRO A 43 -2.57 19.86 24.48
CA PRO A 43 -3.08 21.22 24.57
C PRO A 43 -1.94 22.23 24.60
N THR A 44 -2.11 23.36 23.93
CA THR A 44 -1.10 24.43 23.86
C THR A 44 -0.83 25.06 25.24
N ASP A 45 -1.85 25.12 26.10
CA ASP A 45 -1.72 25.57 27.49
C ASP A 45 -2.36 24.56 28.42
N PRO A 46 -1.55 23.70 29.08
CA PRO A 46 -2.05 22.65 29.97
C PRO A 46 -2.63 23.19 31.30
N TYR A 47 -2.48 24.47 31.55
CA TYR A 47 -2.97 25.12 32.79
C TYR A 47 -4.34 25.82 32.63
N ARG A 48 -4.84 25.94 31.40
CA ARG A 48 -6.13 26.56 31.07
C ARG A 48 -7.25 25.55 30.88
N GLY A 49 -7.66 24.87 31.92
CA GLY A 49 -8.81 23.98 31.87
C GLY A 49 -8.40 22.51 31.96
N TYR A 50 -9.41 21.65 31.83
CA TYR A 50 -9.21 20.20 31.90
C TYR A 50 -9.20 19.62 30.49
N ALA A 51 -8.19 18.81 30.22
CA ALA A 51 -8.01 18.19 28.92
C ALA A 51 -7.60 16.74 29.09
N ILE A 52 -8.02 15.89 28.15
CA ILE A 52 -7.57 14.50 28.03
C ILE A 52 -6.77 14.39 26.74
N LYS A 53 -5.57 13.85 26.82
CA LYS A 53 -4.82 13.40 25.67
C LYS A 53 -4.92 11.88 25.57
N TRP A 54 -5.45 11.42 24.46
CA TRP A 54 -5.43 10.01 24.13
C TRP A 54 -4.02 9.60 23.69
N ASP A 55 -3.49 8.56 24.33
CA ASP A 55 -2.12 8.11 24.16
C ASP A 55 -2.06 6.57 24.09
N GLY A 56 -0.87 6.00 24.17
CA GLY A 56 -0.65 4.55 24.11
C GLY A 56 -0.71 4.01 22.69
N GLU A 57 -1.45 2.92 22.46
CA GLU A 57 -1.52 2.24 21.16
C GLU A 57 -2.03 3.17 20.04
N TRP A 58 -2.96 4.06 20.35
CA TRP A 58 -3.43 5.05 19.37
C TRP A 58 -2.28 5.89 18.79
N GLN A 59 -1.45 6.45 19.64
CA GLN A 59 -0.35 7.31 19.20
C GLN A 59 0.69 6.52 18.42
N ILE A 60 1.07 5.34 18.90
CA ILE A 60 2.04 4.46 18.23
C ILE A 60 1.52 4.03 16.86
N THR A 61 0.25 3.65 16.76
CA THR A 61 -0.38 3.27 15.50
C THR A 61 -0.38 4.44 14.54
N TYR A 62 -0.84 5.62 14.98
CA TYR A 62 -0.87 6.83 14.15
C TYR A 62 0.53 7.21 13.63
N GLU A 63 1.52 7.25 14.51
CA GLU A 63 2.90 7.60 14.16
C GLU A 63 3.48 6.58 13.17
N THR A 64 3.27 5.29 13.41
CA THR A 64 3.75 4.22 12.54
C THR A 64 3.15 4.34 11.14
N PHE A 65 1.83 4.47 11.02
CA PHE A 65 1.18 4.59 9.70
C PHE A 65 1.55 5.90 9.00
N ARG A 66 1.67 7.00 9.72
CA ARG A 66 2.14 8.28 9.17
C ARG A 66 3.56 8.18 8.62
N ASP A 67 4.48 7.64 9.41
CA ASP A 67 5.91 7.61 9.06
C ASP A 67 6.17 6.61 7.94
N MET A 68 5.55 5.43 8.01
CA MET A 68 5.62 4.44 6.93
C MET A 68 4.93 4.94 5.66
N GLY A 69 3.78 5.59 5.77
CA GLY A 69 3.08 6.20 4.64
C GLY A 69 3.91 7.30 3.97
N THR A 70 4.57 8.13 4.77
CA THR A 70 5.48 9.17 4.28
C THR A 70 6.69 8.56 3.58
N ALA A 71 7.33 7.56 4.19
CA ALA A 71 8.47 6.85 3.60
C ALA A 71 8.07 6.17 2.27
N TYR A 72 6.87 5.56 2.23
CA TYR A 72 6.33 4.96 1.01
C TYR A 72 6.12 5.99 -0.09
N ALA A 73 5.49 7.13 0.23
CA ALA A 73 5.27 8.21 -0.73
C ALA A 73 6.59 8.77 -1.29
N VAL A 74 7.58 9.01 -0.43
CA VAL A 74 8.93 9.43 -0.85
C VAL A 74 9.56 8.36 -1.75
N GLY A 75 9.47 7.08 -1.38
CA GLY A 75 9.94 5.96 -2.19
C GLY A 75 9.32 5.93 -3.58
N LEU A 76 8.00 6.13 -3.69
CA LEU A 76 7.29 6.20 -4.98
C LEU A 76 7.76 7.38 -5.83
N VAL A 77 8.01 8.55 -5.23
CA VAL A 77 8.56 9.72 -5.96
C VAL A 77 9.97 9.41 -6.48
N LEU A 78 10.83 8.79 -5.66
CA LEU A 78 12.17 8.41 -6.10
C LEU A 78 12.14 7.37 -7.23
N ILE A 79 11.27 6.37 -7.13
CA ILE A 79 11.04 5.39 -8.20
C ILE A 79 10.58 6.09 -9.48
N TYR A 80 9.62 7.02 -9.38
CA TYR A 80 9.15 7.80 -10.51
C TYR A 80 10.30 8.53 -11.21
N LEU A 81 11.14 9.24 -10.46
CA LEU A 81 12.28 9.98 -11.00
C LEU A 81 13.30 9.05 -11.66
N LEU A 82 13.61 7.90 -11.05
CA LEU A 82 14.51 6.91 -11.64
C LEU A 82 13.98 6.36 -12.97
N VAL A 83 12.67 6.05 -13.02
CA VAL A 83 12.05 5.54 -14.24
C VAL A 83 11.95 6.62 -15.33
N VAL A 84 11.72 7.90 -14.95
CA VAL A 84 11.84 9.04 -15.87
C VAL A 84 13.23 9.10 -16.47
N ALA A 85 14.26 9.00 -15.65
CA ALA A 85 15.65 9.04 -16.11
C ALA A 85 15.99 7.85 -17.03
N HIS A 86 15.44 6.68 -16.75
CA HIS A 86 15.65 5.46 -17.54
C HIS A 86 15.00 5.52 -18.93
N PHE A 87 13.73 5.92 -18.98
CA PHE A 87 12.95 5.93 -20.24
C PHE A 87 12.94 7.28 -21.00
N GLY A 88 13.46 8.35 -20.41
CA GLY A 88 13.41 9.69 -20.99
C GLY A 88 12.00 10.23 -21.23
N SER A 89 11.00 9.74 -20.48
CA SER A 89 9.59 10.08 -20.65
C SER A 89 8.91 10.27 -19.29
N TYR A 90 8.06 11.29 -19.18
CA TYR A 90 7.27 11.54 -17.97
C TYR A 90 6.00 10.68 -17.91
N LEU A 91 5.52 10.14 -19.03
CA LEU A 91 4.28 9.37 -19.11
C LEU A 91 4.50 7.89 -18.80
N ILE A 92 5.60 7.31 -19.27
CA ILE A 92 5.90 5.88 -19.07
C ILE A 92 5.97 5.49 -17.61
N PRO A 93 6.60 6.27 -16.70
CA PRO A 93 6.58 5.97 -15.27
C PRO A 93 5.18 5.91 -14.67
N LEU A 94 4.26 6.78 -15.10
CA LEU A 94 2.88 6.77 -14.63
C LEU A 94 2.16 5.48 -15.04
N ILE A 95 2.41 4.99 -16.27
CA ILE A 95 1.87 3.71 -16.74
C ILE A 95 2.43 2.55 -15.91
N ILE A 96 3.75 2.54 -15.67
CA ILE A 96 4.44 1.52 -14.89
C ILE A 96 3.94 1.46 -13.44
N MET A 97 3.65 2.60 -12.85
CA MET A 97 3.21 2.72 -11.46
C MET A 97 1.68 2.58 -11.29
N ALA A 98 0.89 2.65 -12.37
CA ALA A 98 -0.56 2.56 -12.32
C ALA A 98 -1.12 1.32 -11.59
N PRO A 99 -0.52 0.12 -11.70
CA PRO A 99 -0.97 -1.05 -10.94
C PRO A 99 -0.76 -0.95 -9.42
N ILE A 100 0.15 -0.09 -8.93
CA ILE A 100 0.49 -0.02 -7.51
C ILE A 100 -0.75 0.29 -6.64
N PRO A 101 -1.49 1.39 -6.84
CA PRO A 101 -2.69 1.66 -6.05
C PRO A 101 -3.80 0.61 -6.27
N LEU A 102 -3.85 -0.01 -7.45
CA LEU A 102 -4.84 -1.03 -7.76
C LEU A 102 -4.61 -2.35 -6.99
N THR A 103 -3.42 -2.57 -6.44
CA THR A 103 -3.15 -3.76 -5.60
C THR A 103 -3.97 -3.79 -4.32
N LEU A 104 -4.48 -2.65 -3.86
CA LEU A 104 -5.44 -2.58 -2.76
C LEU A 104 -6.66 -3.46 -2.99
N ILE A 105 -7.07 -3.65 -4.26
CA ILE A 105 -8.16 -4.56 -4.66
C ILE A 105 -7.85 -6.03 -4.29
N GLY A 106 -6.58 -6.39 -4.18
CA GLY A 106 -6.18 -7.72 -3.71
C GLY A 106 -5.90 -7.75 -2.21
N VAL A 107 -5.14 -6.78 -1.72
CA VAL A 107 -4.67 -6.76 -0.33
C VAL A 107 -5.82 -6.66 0.67
N MET A 108 -6.75 -5.72 0.48
CA MET A 108 -7.84 -5.51 1.44
C MET A 108 -8.83 -6.70 1.51
N PRO A 109 -9.32 -7.25 0.37
CA PRO A 109 -10.12 -8.47 0.42
C PRO A 109 -9.37 -9.67 0.97
N GLY A 110 -8.04 -9.77 0.72
CA GLY A 110 -7.21 -10.83 1.30
C GLY A 110 -7.23 -10.83 2.82
N HIS A 111 -7.10 -9.67 3.44
CA HIS A 111 -7.22 -9.50 4.90
C HIS A 111 -8.64 -9.86 5.38
N ALA A 112 -9.66 -9.40 4.67
CA ALA A 112 -11.06 -9.68 5.01
C ALA A 112 -11.39 -11.18 4.93
N LEU A 113 -10.89 -11.89 3.91
CA LEU A 113 -11.11 -13.33 3.73
C LEU A 113 -10.47 -14.18 4.83
N LEU A 114 -9.31 -13.77 5.31
CA LEU A 114 -8.59 -14.48 6.38
C LEU A 114 -8.93 -13.95 7.78
N GLY A 115 -9.82 -12.96 7.89
CA GLY A 115 -10.22 -12.37 9.17
C GLY A 115 -9.07 -11.67 9.91
N ALA A 116 -8.02 -11.28 9.19
CA ALA A 116 -6.84 -10.66 9.77
C ALA A 116 -6.92 -9.13 9.69
N PRO A 117 -6.58 -8.40 10.75
CA PRO A 117 -6.55 -6.94 10.74
C PRO A 117 -5.43 -6.42 9.80
N PHE A 118 -5.65 -5.25 9.22
CA PHE A 118 -4.60 -4.55 8.48
C PHE A 118 -3.66 -3.86 9.45
N THR A 119 -2.42 -4.32 9.52
CA THR A 119 -1.41 -3.87 10.48
C THR A 119 -0.25 -3.13 9.81
N ALA A 120 0.68 -2.65 10.62
CA ALA A 120 1.93 -2.06 10.13
C ALA A 120 2.74 -3.05 9.27
N THR A 121 2.75 -4.32 9.61
CA THR A 121 3.42 -5.37 8.82
C THR A 121 2.73 -5.58 7.47
N SER A 122 1.41 -5.44 7.39
CA SER A 122 0.67 -5.43 6.12
C SER A 122 1.14 -4.30 5.20
N MET A 123 1.40 -3.12 5.76
CA MET A 123 1.91 -1.97 5.02
C MET A 123 3.35 -2.20 4.52
N ILE A 124 4.21 -2.86 5.30
CA ILE A 124 5.53 -3.31 4.84
C ILE A 124 5.39 -4.22 3.61
N GLY A 125 4.43 -5.16 3.65
CA GLY A 125 4.11 -6.02 2.51
C GLY A 125 3.71 -5.22 1.26
N MET A 126 2.92 -4.17 1.41
CA MET A 126 2.53 -3.29 0.30
C MET A 126 3.73 -2.51 -0.28
N ILE A 127 4.65 -2.05 0.56
CA ILE A 127 5.87 -1.37 0.11
C ILE A 127 6.74 -2.33 -0.71
N ALA A 128 6.94 -3.56 -0.21
CA ALA A 128 7.69 -4.59 -0.93
C ALA A 128 7.02 -4.95 -2.26
N LEU A 129 5.68 -5.07 -2.25
CA LEU A 129 4.87 -5.34 -3.44
C LEU A 129 5.05 -4.28 -4.53
N ALA A 130 5.09 -2.99 -4.17
CA ALA A 130 5.33 -1.92 -5.12
C ALA A 130 6.66 -2.08 -5.85
N GLY A 131 7.72 -2.48 -5.15
CA GLY A 131 9.04 -2.78 -5.75
C GLY A 131 8.98 -3.93 -6.75
N ILE A 132 8.25 -5.01 -6.44
CA ILE A 132 8.05 -6.15 -7.33
C ILE A 132 7.31 -5.74 -8.59
N ILE A 133 6.24 -4.95 -8.45
CA ILE A 133 5.42 -4.46 -9.57
C ILE A 133 6.26 -3.60 -10.51
N VAL A 134 6.96 -2.60 -9.95
CA VAL A 134 7.78 -1.68 -10.75
C VAL A 134 8.83 -2.43 -11.54
N ARG A 135 9.55 -3.38 -10.91
CA ARG A 135 10.55 -4.19 -11.60
C ARG A 135 9.96 -4.98 -12.76
N ASN A 136 8.84 -5.67 -12.55
CA ASN A 136 8.19 -6.47 -13.58
C ASN A 136 7.67 -5.59 -14.72
N SER A 137 7.14 -4.41 -14.38
CA SER A 137 6.58 -3.44 -15.31
C SER A 137 7.66 -2.79 -16.18
N ILE A 138 8.80 -2.43 -15.59
CA ILE A 138 9.96 -1.91 -16.33
C ILE A 138 10.41 -2.92 -17.38
N LEU A 139 10.60 -4.19 -16.98
CA LEU A 139 11.05 -5.24 -17.88
C LEU A 139 10.06 -5.49 -19.04
N LEU A 140 8.76 -5.35 -18.78
CA LEU A 140 7.74 -5.52 -19.80
C LEU A 140 7.77 -4.36 -20.79
N VAL A 141 7.79 -3.11 -20.31
CA VAL A 141 7.80 -1.92 -21.16
C VAL A 141 9.10 -1.80 -21.96
N ASP A 142 10.25 -2.10 -21.33
CA ASP A 142 11.54 -2.09 -22.02
C ASP A 142 11.57 -3.09 -23.18
N PHE A 143 11.01 -4.29 -22.97
CA PHE A 143 10.90 -5.28 -24.01
C PHE A 143 9.97 -4.85 -25.17
N ILE A 144 8.84 -4.19 -24.86
CA ILE A 144 7.97 -3.61 -25.90
C ILE A 144 8.76 -2.59 -26.73
N GLN A 145 9.48 -1.68 -26.06
CA GLN A 145 10.26 -0.66 -26.78
C GLN A 145 11.40 -1.27 -27.62
N GLN A 146 12.02 -2.34 -27.13
CA GLN A 146 13.03 -3.05 -27.89
C GLN A 146 12.45 -3.64 -29.18
N GLN A 147 11.32 -4.34 -29.11
CA GLN A 147 10.66 -4.94 -30.27
C GLN A 147 10.23 -3.88 -31.30
N VAL A 148 9.72 -2.75 -30.84
CA VAL A 148 9.36 -1.63 -31.72
C VAL A 148 10.60 -1.05 -32.39
N ARG A 149 11.73 -0.88 -31.69
CA ARG A 149 13.01 -0.43 -32.27
C ARG A 149 13.57 -1.41 -33.29
N GLU A 150 13.30 -2.70 -33.13
CA GLU A 150 13.68 -3.76 -34.09
C GLU A 150 12.76 -3.83 -35.33
N GLY A 151 11.76 -2.93 -35.40
CA GLY A 151 10.88 -2.78 -36.59
C GLY A 151 9.56 -3.54 -36.49
N MET A 152 9.22 -4.10 -35.31
CA MET A 152 7.92 -4.73 -35.11
C MET A 152 6.82 -3.68 -34.96
N SER A 153 5.62 -3.94 -35.49
CA SER A 153 4.47 -3.05 -35.28
C SER A 153 4.13 -2.94 -33.78
N LEU A 154 3.65 -1.79 -33.32
CA LEU A 154 3.31 -1.58 -31.91
C LEU A 154 2.31 -2.63 -31.37
N PRO A 155 1.21 -3.01 -32.09
CA PRO A 155 0.31 -4.06 -31.61
C PRO A 155 1.02 -5.42 -31.43
N ASP A 156 1.82 -5.80 -32.41
CA ASP A 156 2.53 -7.08 -32.39
C ASP A 156 3.61 -7.11 -31.31
N ALA A 157 4.35 -6.01 -31.13
CA ALA A 157 5.35 -5.85 -30.07
C ALA A 157 4.73 -5.98 -28.68
N VAL A 158 3.55 -5.41 -28.46
CA VAL A 158 2.82 -5.51 -27.18
C VAL A 158 2.42 -6.96 -26.91
N VAL A 159 1.83 -7.66 -27.90
CA VAL A 159 1.41 -9.07 -27.74
C VAL A 159 2.61 -9.98 -27.53
N ALA A 160 3.66 -9.83 -28.34
CA ALA A 160 4.90 -10.60 -28.22
C ALA A 160 5.58 -10.42 -26.86
N SER A 161 5.58 -9.18 -26.34
CA SER A 161 6.17 -8.86 -25.05
C SER A 161 5.43 -9.52 -23.89
N VAL A 162 4.09 -9.49 -23.90
CA VAL A 162 3.28 -10.18 -22.90
C VAL A 162 3.53 -11.69 -22.95
N ALA A 163 3.52 -12.29 -24.16
CA ALA A 163 3.75 -13.72 -24.33
C ALA A 163 5.14 -14.15 -23.80
N ALA A 164 6.18 -13.36 -24.11
CA ALA A 164 7.55 -13.68 -23.69
C ALA A 164 7.78 -13.46 -22.17
N ARG A 165 7.11 -12.48 -21.55
CA ARG A 165 7.33 -12.10 -20.16
C ARG A 165 6.33 -12.70 -19.17
N ALA A 166 5.19 -13.21 -19.63
CA ALA A 166 4.17 -13.79 -18.75
C ALA A 166 4.73 -14.93 -17.90
N GLN A 167 5.43 -15.87 -18.51
CA GLN A 167 5.98 -17.04 -17.79
C GLN A 167 6.96 -16.64 -16.68
N PRO A 168 8.01 -15.80 -16.91
CA PRO A 168 8.90 -15.37 -15.84
C PRO A 168 8.19 -14.57 -14.74
N ILE A 169 7.24 -13.70 -15.09
CA ILE A 169 6.49 -12.89 -14.13
C ILE A 169 5.62 -13.78 -13.24
N ILE A 170 4.88 -14.72 -13.82
CA ILE A 170 4.04 -15.67 -13.08
C ILE A 170 4.91 -16.55 -12.18
N LEU A 171 6.03 -17.08 -12.69
CA LEU A 171 6.90 -17.96 -11.92
C LEU A 171 7.52 -17.23 -10.71
N THR A 172 8.01 -16.01 -10.90
CA THR A 172 8.55 -15.22 -9.77
C THR A 172 7.48 -14.83 -8.77
N GLY A 173 6.26 -14.51 -9.24
CA GLY A 173 5.11 -14.27 -8.39
C GLY A 173 4.73 -15.50 -7.56
N LEU A 174 4.63 -16.66 -8.17
CA LEU A 174 4.35 -17.92 -7.48
C LEU A 174 5.43 -18.26 -6.45
N ALA A 175 6.71 -18.10 -6.79
CA ALA A 175 7.80 -18.32 -5.85
C ALA A 175 7.72 -17.39 -4.63
N ALA A 176 7.42 -16.13 -4.84
CA ALA A 176 7.27 -15.15 -3.74
C ALA A 176 6.03 -15.45 -2.88
N MET A 177 4.90 -15.85 -3.48
CA MET A 177 3.70 -16.26 -2.75
C MET A 177 3.95 -17.53 -1.93
N MET A 178 4.67 -18.50 -2.50
CA MET A 178 5.08 -19.73 -1.77
C MET A 178 5.97 -19.40 -0.58
N GLY A 179 6.92 -18.46 -0.73
CA GLY A 179 7.74 -17.98 0.39
C GLY A 179 6.92 -17.30 1.48
N ALA A 180 5.96 -16.44 1.09
CA ALA A 180 5.07 -15.76 2.02
C ALA A 180 4.10 -16.72 2.73
N PHE A 181 3.72 -17.84 2.10
CA PHE A 181 2.81 -18.83 2.68
C PHE A 181 3.32 -19.40 4.01
N PHE A 182 4.63 -19.60 4.14
CA PHE A 182 5.23 -20.11 5.37
C PHE A 182 5.20 -19.09 6.55
N ILE A 183 4.88 -17.84 6.27
CA ILE A 183 4.82 -16.76 7.27
C ILE A 183 3.37 -16.52 7.73
N LEU A 184 2.37 -17.14 7.09
CA LEU A 184 0.96 -16.92 7.40
C LEU A 184 0.58 -17.24 8.84
N ASP A 185 1.21 -18.24 9.44
CA ASP A 185 0.95 -18.67 10.82
C ASP A 185 1.73 -17.83 11.86
N ASP A 186 2.57 -16.89 11.42
CA ASP A 186 3.32 -16.03 12.32
C ASP A 186 2.41 -14.90 12.84
N PRO A 187 2.23 -14.75 14.17
CA PRO A 187 1.32 -13.75 14.73
C PRO A 187 1.73 -12.31 14.46
N ILE A 188 3.01 -12.04 14.18
CA ILE A 188 3.54 -10.70 13.91
C ILE A 188 3.53 -10.40 12.41
N PHE A 189 4.01 -11.34 11.59
CA PHE A 189 4.20 -11.13 10.16
C PHE A 189 3.06 -11.66 9.28
N ASN A 190 1.98 -12.15 9.87
CA ASN A 190 0.77 -12.59 9.16
C ASN A 190 0.28 -11.52 8.14
N GLY A 191 0.14 -10.27 8.57
CA GLY A 191 -0.32 -9.18 7.71
C GLY A 191 0.59 -8.92 6.49
N LEU A 192 1.92 -9.07 6.66
CA LEU A 192 2.88 -9.01 5.57
C LEU A 192 2.66 -10.15 4.57
N ALA A 193 2.48 -11.38 5.07
CA ALA A 193 2.25 -12.56 4.24
C ALA A 193 0.97 -12.42 3.42
N ILE A 194 -0.13 -11.98 4.04
CA ILE A 194 -1.41 -11.75 3.38
C ILE A 194 -1.27 -10.69 2.27
N SER A 195 -0.63 -9.56 2.59
CA SER A 195 -0.41 -8.49 1.63
C SER A 195 0.41 -8.96 0.43
N LEU A 196 1.45 -9.76 0.65
CA LEU A 196 2.26 -10.32 -0.43
C LEU A 196 1.46 -11.32 -1.27
N ILE A 197 0.80 -12.30 -0.67
CA ILE A 197 0.09 -13.36 -1.41
C ILE A 197 -1.01 -12.76 -2.28
N PHE A 198 -1.95 -12.05 -1.68
CA PHE A 198 -3.09 -11.48 -2.41
C PHE A 198 -2.69 -10.30 -3.30
N GLY A 199 -1.71 -9.51 -2.85
CA GLY A 199 -1.19 -8.41 -3.62
C GLY A 199 -0.43 -8.88 -4.86
N ILE A 200 0.45 -9.90 -4.77
CA ILE A 200 1.17 -10.45 -5.93
C ILE A 200 0.20 -11.11 -6.91
N LEU A 201 -0.79 -11.84 -6.42
CA LEU A 201 -1.80 -12.47 -7.27
C LEU A 201 -2.50 -11.42 -8.15
N VAL A 202 -3.02 -10.37 -7.54
CA VAL A 202 -3.72 -9.29 -8.26
C VAL A 202 -2.75 -8.46 -9.11
N SER A 203 -1.58 -8.10 -8.58
CA SER A 203 -0.59 -7.31 -9.31
C SER A 203 -0.05 -8.03 -10.54
N THR A 204 0.10 -9.35 -10.50
CA THR A 204 0.53 -10.14 -11.66
C THR A 204 -0.48 -10.02 -12.80
N VAL A 205 -1.76 -10.16 -12.50
CA VAL A 205 -2.84 -9.97 -13.48
C VAL A 205 -2.85 -8.54 -14.01
N LEU A 206 -2.78 -7.55 -13.12
CA LEU A 206 -2.76 -6.14 -13.49
C LEU A 206 -1.55 -5.77 -14.35
N THR A 207 -0.36 -6.26 -14.00
CA THR A 207 0.86 -6.00 -14.78
C THR A 207 0.76 -6.56 -16.19
N LEU A 208 0.22 -7.77 -16.35
CA LEU A 208 0.11 -8.42 -17.66
C LEU A 208 -1.03 -7.87 -18.54
N LEU A 209 -2.05 -7.24 -17.94
CA LEU A 209 -3.19 -6.70 -18.67
C LEU A 209 -3.17 -5.18 -18.77
N VAL A 210 -3.06 -4.49 -17.62
CA VAL A 210 -3.23 -3.03 -17.53
C VAL A 210 -2.06 -2.29 -18.18
N ILE A 211 -0.82 -2.74 -17.92
CA ILE A 211 0.36 -2.05 -18.45
C ILE A 211 0.42 -2.08 -19.98
N PRO A 212 0.30 -3.25 -20.65
CA PRO A 212 0.28 -3.31 -22.11
C PRO A 212 -0.84 -2.49 -22.73
N LEU A 213 -2.03 -2.54 -22.12
CA LEU A 213 -3.19 -1.76 -22.61
C LEU A 213 -2.96 -0.26 -22.48
N LEU A 214 -2.48 0.21 -21.32
CA LEU A 214 -2.18 1.64 -21.11
C LEU A 214 -1.04 2.09 -22.02
N TYR A 215 0.00 1.28 -22.16
CA TYR A 215 1.12 1.59 -23.05
C TYR A 215 0.65 1.70 -24.51
N PHE A 216 -0.11 0.72 -24.98
CA PHE A 216 -0.68 0.75 -26.32
C PHE A 216 -1.60 1.97 -26.53
N ALA A 217 -2.51 2.24 -25.60
CA ALA A 217 -3.44 3.35 -25.70
C ALA A 217 -2.74 4.72 -25.79
N THR A 218 -1.62 4.88 -25.07
CA THR A 218 -0.87 6.13 -25.02
C THR A 218 0.08 6.31 -26.21
N GLN A 219 0.65 5.23 -26.74
CA GLN A 219 1.60 5.31 -27.85
C GLN A 219 0.91 5.27 -29.23
N ARG A 220 -0.25 4.63 -29.33
CA ARG A 220 -1.04 4.58 -30.57
C ARG A 220 -1.32 5.96 -31.20
N HIS A 221 -1.38 7.02 -30.40
CA HIS A 221 -1.61 8.39 -30.87
C HIS A 221 -0.32 9.13 -31.27
N ARG A 222 0.85 8.55 -30.99
CA ARG A 222 2.16 9.16 -31.30
C ARG A 222 2.79 8.64 -32.59
N ASP A 223 2.35 7.48 -33.09
CA ASP A 223 2.67 6.95 -34.42
C ASP A 223 1.42 7.07 -35.30
N PRO A 224 1.23 8.17 -36.03
CA PRO A 224 0.38 8.16 -37.22
C PRO A 224 1.11 7.34 -38.28
N ALA A 225 0.50 6.22 -38.68
CA ALA A 225 0.99 5.32 -39.72
C ALA A 225 1.41 6.06 -41.02
#